data_929d09710c4261fc03e715883010f0df
#
_entry.id   929d09710c4261fc03e715883010f0df
#
_cell.length_a   1.000
_cell.length_b   1.000
_cell.length_c   1.000
_cell.angle_alpha   90.00
_cell.angle_beta   90.00
_cell.angle_gamma   90.00
#
_symmetry.space_group_name_H-M   'P 1'
#
loop_
_entity.id
_entity.type
_entity.pdbx_description
1 polymer ?
#
loop_
_entity_poly.entity_id
_entity_poly.type
_entity_poly.pdbx_seq_one_letter_code
_entity_poly.pdbx_strand_id
1 'polypeptide(L)'
;MRLKTLLVGLLLLAPASQAATLVVKNPRGEPLGQVMVTRTPVAQPEADLSDDGYTPHGVTNTAATVVTRFTDARGEVTFDVPGEPVRYRARAQGYVDAYFPAIEGELVLQPMTPEQHIASYPSNVWLSQLDFGGDEALKKTFQLNCAFCHQQASPFMRNERTQEQWLSVIERMNTYGGRLPADDHQEVARLLQ
;
A
#
# COMPACT_ATOMS: atom_id res chain seq x y z
N MET A 1 3.85 -73.20 20.54
CA MET A 1 4.56 -71.87 20.65
C MET A 1 3.78 -70.86 19.85
N ARG A 2 3.13 -69.90 20.53
CA ARG A 2 2.38 -68.80 19.84
C ARG A 2 3.24 -67.55 19.90
N LEU A 3 3.71 -67.08 18.75
CA LEU A 3 4.48 -65.88 18.55
C LEU A 3 3.55 -64.68 18.66
N LYS A 4 3.68 -63.84 19.69
CA LYS A 4 2.94 -62.57 19.84
C LYS A 4 3.70 -61.48 19.07
N THR A 5 3.17 -61.08 17.94
CA THR A 5 3.68 -59.94 17.19
C THR A 5 3.32 -58.67 17.93
N LEU A 6 4.32 -57.94 18.44
CA LEU A 6 4.16 -56.62 19.05
C LEU A 6 4.17 -55.58 17.94
N LEU A 7 3.01 -54.98 17.66
CA LEU A 7 2.93 -53.84 16.73
C LEU A 7 3.34 -52.59 17.51
N VAL A 8 4.55 -52.07 17.23
CA VAL A 8 5.01 -50.77 17.73
C VAL A 8 4.43 -49.71 16.79
N GLY A 9 3.41 -49.02 17.25
CA GLY A 9 2.85 -47.87 16.53
C GLY A 9 3.79 -46.70 16.63
N LEU A 10 4.43 -46.35 15.52
CA LEU A 10 5.24 -45.12 15.39
C LEU A 10 4.28 -43.91 15.29
N LEU A 11 4.07 -43.19 16.40
CA LEU A 11 3.39 -41.92 16.37
C LEU A 11 4.29 -40.90 15.65
N LEU A 12 3.96 -40.59 14.43
CA LEU A 12 4.51 -39.41 13.71
C LEU A 12 3.97 -38.16 14.37
N LEU A 13 4.74 -37.56 15.28
CA LEU A 13 4.51 -36.21 15.78
C LEU A 13 4.77 -35.25 14.62
N ALA A 14 3.70 -34.75 13.97
CA ALA A 14 3.81 -33.63 13.05
C ALA A 14 4.39 -32.44 13.83
N PRO A 15 5.40 -31.71 13.28
CA PRO A 15 5.93 -30.53 13.94
C PRO A 15 4.77 -29.54 14.08
N ALA A 16 4.45 -29.17 15.30
CA ALA A 16 3.48 -28.10 15.56
C ALA A 16 4.03 -26.82 14.92
N SER A 17 3.34 -26.29 13.93
CA SER A 17 3.66 -24.98 13.37
C SER A 17 3.59 -23.97 14.51
N GLN A 18 4.75 -23.39 14.87
CA GLN A 18 4.77 -22.34 15.87
C GLN A 18 4.16 -21.09 15.27
N ALA A 19 3.17 -20.54 15.95
CA ALA A 19 2.55 -19.28 15.58
C ALA A 19 2.97 -18.19 16.56
N ALA A 20 3.26 -17.01 16.05
CA ALA A 20 3.59 -15.84 16.84
C ALA A 20 2.47 -14.79 16.71
N THR A 21 2.16 -14.12 17.81
CA THR A 21 1.11 -13.11 17.87
C THR A 21 1.69 -11.74 18.20
N LEU A 22 1.25 -10.72 17.47
CA LEU A 22 1.54 -9.31 17.71
C LEU A 22 0.27 -8.61 18.16
N VAL A 23 0.40 -7.72 19.15
CA VAL A 23 -0.70 -6.81 19.56
C VAL A 23 -0.35 -5.40 19.09
N VAL A 24 -1.20 -4.80 18.28
CA VAL A 24 -1.01 -3.44 17.78
C VAL A 24 -1.85 -2.46 18.59
N LYS A 25 -1.23 -1.39 19.07
CA LYS A 25 -1.85 -0.36 19.92
C LYS A 25 -1.55 1.05 19.43
N ASN A 26 -2.33 2.01 19.88
CA ASN A 26 -1.98 3.42 19.77
C ASN A 26 -1.13 3.90 20.98
N PRO A 27 -0.61 5.14 21.00
CA PRO A 27 0.20 5.65 22.11
C PRO A 27 -0.55 5.75 23.46
N ARG A 28 -1.88 5.66 23.46
CA ARG A 28 -2.69 5.61 24.69
C ARG A 28 -2.85 4.18 25.24
N GLY A 29 -2.25 3.19 24.56
CA GLY A 29 -2.36 1.78 24.92
C GLY A 29 -3.65 1.12 24.46
N GLU A 30 -4.48 1.81 23.68
CA GLU A 30 -5.72 1.26 23.14
C GLU A 30 -5.43 0.33 21.96
N PRO A 31 -6.04 -0.87 21.89
CA PRO A 31 -5.83 -1.79 20.79
C PRO A 31 -6.36 -1.22 19.46
N LEU A 32 -5.63 -1.47 18.37
CA LEU A 32 -6.00 -1.05 17.03
C LEU A 32 -6.46 -2.26 16.21
N GLY A 33 -7.76 -2.35 15.96
CA GLY A 33 -8.34 -3.31 15.03
C GLY A 33 -8.18 -2.85 13.58
N GLN A 34 -8.25 -3.82 12.64
CA GLN A 34 -8.17 -3.59 11.19
C GLN A 34 -6.83 -2.97 10.73
N VAL A 35 -5.77 -3.10 11.51
CA VAL A 35 -4.42 -2.78 11.06
C VAL A 35 -3.97 -3.83 10.06
N MET A 36 -3.56 -3.40 8.90
CA MET A 36 -3.00 -4.25 7.85
C MET A 36 -1.55 -4.57 8.18
N VAL A 37 -1.26 -5.82 8.51
CA VAL A 37 0.10 -6.31 8.76
C VAL A 37 0.53 -7.20 7.60
N THR A 38 1.58 -6.78 6.89
CA THR A 38 2.11 -7.49 5.74
C THR A 38 3.48 -8.08 6.07
N ARG A 39 3.63 -9.38 5.81
CA ARG A 39 4.92 -10.11 5.88
C ARG A 39 5.50 -10.21 4.48
N THR A 40 6.75 -9.79 4.31
CA THR A 40 7.48 -9.85 3.05
C THR A 40 8.83 -10.56 3.28
N PRO A 41 9.20 -11.55 2.47
CA PRO A 41 10.53 -12.17 2.54
C PRO A 41 11.64 -11.17 2.26
N VAL A 42 12.75 -11.25 3.03
CA VAL A 42 13.87 -10.29 2.88
C VAL A 42 14.60 -10.46 1.55
N ALA A 43 14.60 -11.67 0.98
CA ALA A 43 15.20 -11.93 -0.33
C ALA A 43 14.44 -11.28 -1.49
N GLN A 44 13.21 -10.81 -1.23
CA GLN A 44 12.49 -9.97 -2.18
C GLN A 44 12.73 -8.52 -1.78
N PRO A 45 13.34 -7.71 -2.64
CA PRO A 45 13.23 -6.29 -2.44
C PRO A 45 11.74 -6.04 -2.27
N GLU A 46 11.36 -5.36 -1.20
CA GLU A 46 10.06 -4.72 -1.11
C GLU A 46 9.88 -4.11 -2.49
N ALA A 47 8.83 -4.52 -3.21
CA ALA A 47 8.51 -3.84 -4.45
C ALA A 47 8.52 -2.39 -4.03
N ASP A 48 9.63 -1.74 -4.32
CA ASP A 48 9.73 -0.33 -4.18
C ASP A 48 8.56 0.12 -5.03
N LEU A 49 7.45 0.46 -4.36
CA LEU A 49 6.40 1.20 -4.98
C LEU A 49 7.06 2.55 -5.21
N SER A 50 8.08 2.48 -6.11
CA SER A 50 8.70 3.62 -6.67
C SER A 50 7.56 4.55 -7.04
N ASP A 51 7.76 5.79 -6.88
CA ASP A 51 6.77 6.87 -6.98
C ASP A 51 5.83 6.79 -8.19
N ASP A 52 6.06 5.88 -9.12
CA ASP A 52 5.24 5.62 -10.31
C ASP A 52 4.17 4.53 -10.13
N GLY A 53 4.19 3.78 -9.03
CA GLY A 53 3.22 2.73 -8.74
C GLY A 53 3.35 1.47 -9.60
N TYR A 54 4.39 1.34 -10.42
CA TYR A 54 4.64 0.18 -11.25
C TYR A 54 5.54 -0.83 -10.52
N THR A 55 5.12 -2.09 -10.54
CA THR A 55 6.00 -3.19 -10.17
C THR A 55 7.07 -3.33 -11.25
N PRO A 56 8.37 -3.37 -10.90
CA PRO A 56 9.42 -3.62 -11.88
C PRO A 56 9.10 -4.86 -12.71
N HIS A 57 9.05 -4.72 -14.03
CA HIS A 57 8.83 -5.84 -14.93
C HIS A 57 9.92 -6.88 -14.71
N GLY A 58 9.54 -8.12 -14.50
CA GLY A 58 10.45 -9.27 -14.45
C GLY A 58 10.73 -9.84 -13.06
N VAL A 59 10.13 -9.34 -11.98
CA VAL A 59 10.18 -10.06 -10.71
C VAL A 59 9.15 -11.19 -10.76
N THR A 60 9.50 -12.30 -11.37
CA THR A 60 8.77 -13.55 -11.19
C THR A 60 9.13 -14.11 -9.83
N ASN A 61 8.26 -13.86 -8.87
CA ASN A 61 8.39 -14.46 -7.56
C ASN A 61 7.89 -15.90 -7.60
N THR A 62 8.78 -16.85 -7.62
CA THR A 62 8.45 -18.27 -7.63
C THR A 62 8.49 -18.91 -6.24
N ALA A 63 9.01 -18.27 -5.22
CA ALA A 63 9.37 -18.99 -3.99
C ALA A 63 8.79 -18.45 -2.69
N ALA A 64 8.41 -17.19 -2.59
CA ALA A 64 8.00 -16.65 -1.31
C ALA A 64 6.75 -15.77 -1.42
N THR A 65 5.76 -16.10 -0.63
CA THR A 65 4.46 -15.43 -0.67
C THR A 65 4.45 -14.24 0.28
N VAL A 66 4.15 -13.06 -0.25
CA VAL A 66 3.76 -11.91 0.57
C VAL A 66 2.40 -12.20 1.20
N VAL A 67 2.33 -12.17 2.52
CA VAL A 67 1.11 -12.46 3.27
C VAL A 67 0.66 -11.23 4.03
N THR A 68 -0.58 -10.82 3.81
CA THR A 68 -1.22 -9.74 4.57
C THR A 68 -2.34 -10.30 5.43
N ARG A 69 -2.35 -9.91 6.71
CA ARG A 69 -3.42 -10.20 7.67
C ARG A 69 -3.84 -8.91 8.37
N PHE A 70 -5.05 -8.92 8.93
CA PHE A 70 -5.58 -7.77 9.66
C PHE A 70 -5.67 -8.10 11.15
N THR A 71 -5.42 -7.10 12.00
CA THR A 71 -5.66 -7.25 13.43
C THR A 71 -7.16 -7.37 13.71
N ASP A 72 -7.49 -8.16 14.73
CA ASP A 72 -8.86 -8.26 15.26
C ASP A 72 -9.22 -7.02 16.12
N ALA A 73 -10.41 -7.03 16.74
CA ALA A 73 -10.88 -5.95 17.61
C ALA A 73 -10.00 -5.75 18.87
N ARG A 74 -9.18 -6.75 19.24
CA ARG A 74 -8.23 -6.66 20.36
C ARG A 74 -6.85 -6.19 19.90
N GLY A 75 -6.71 -5.84 18.62
CA GLY A 75 -5.43 -5.46 18.01
C GLY A 75 -4.50 -6.65 17.73
N GLU A 76 -4.98 -7.88 17.82
CA GLU A 76 -4.17 -9.08 17.68
C GLU A 76 -4.09 -9.56 16.23
N VAL A 77 -2.88 -9.93 15.81
CA VAL A 77 -2.63 -10.62 14.54
C VAL A 77 -1.61 -11.72 14.74
N THR A 78 -1.86 -12.88 14.13
CA THR A 78 -1.01 -14.07 14.27
C THR A 78 -0.46 -14.49 12.92
N PHE A 79 0.84 -14.84 12.89
CA PHE A 79 1.51 -15.42 11.73
C PHE A 79 2.22 -16.70 12.14
N ASP A 80 2.33 -17.65 11.22
CA ASP A 80 3.22 -18.79 11.40
C ASP A 80 4.67 -18.29 11.40
N VAL A 81 5.50 -18.86 12.27
CA VAL A 81 6.92 -18.52 12.32
C VAL A 81 7.55 -18.91 10.98
N PRO A 82 8.15 -17.97 10.25
CA PRO A 82 8.73 -18.25 8.94
C PRO A 82 10.03 -19.05 9.08
N GLY A 83 10.27 -19.95 8.14
CA GLY A 83 11.55 -20.68 8.03
C GLY A 83 12.68 -19.87 7.39
N GLU A 84 12.40 -18.65 6.96
CA GLU A 84 13.31 -17.74 6.26
C GLU A 84 13.21 -16.32 6.82
N PRO A 85 14.24 -15.48 6.63
CA PRO A 85 14.20 -14.08 7.07
C PRO A 85 13.07 -13.31 6.37
N VAL A 86 12.29 -12.58 7.17
CA VAL A 86 11.15 -11.77 6.70
C VAL A 86 11.18 -10.38 7.32
N ARG A 87 10.45 -9.47 6.70
CA ARG A 87 10.10 -8.14 7.23
C ARG A 87 8.61 -8.04 7.39
N TYR A 88 8.21 -7.25 8.36
CA TYR A 88 6.81 -6.92 8.57
C TYR A 88 6.61 -5.41 8.40
N ARG A 89 5.44 -5.04 7.88
CA ARG A 89 4.96 -3.67 7.78
C ARG A 89 3.57 -3.62 8.37
N ALA A 90 3.34 -2.76 9.35
CA ALA A 90 2.01 -2.45 9.87
C ALA A 90 1.54 -1.11 9.30
N ARG A 91 0.31 -1.08 8.82
CA ARG A 91 -0.34 0.10 8.23
C ARG A 91 -1.75 0.25 8.76
N ALA A 92 -2.09 1.44 9.23
CA ALA A 92 -3.44 1.82 9.62
C ALA A 92 -3.73 3.25 9.17
N GLN A 93 -4.99 3.52 8.83
CA GLN A 93 -5.40 4.87 8.44
C GLN A 93 -5.15 5.87 9.58
N GLY A 94 -4.51 6.99 9.28
CA GLY A 94 -4.17 8.03 10.27
C GLY A 94 -2.93 7.74 11.09
N TYR A 95 -2.22 6.64 10.83
CA TYR A 95 -0.98 6.27 11.51
C TYR A 95 0.18 6.16 10.52
N VAL A 96 1.38 6.45 11.01
CA VAL A 96 2.63 6.25 10.26
C VAL A 96 2.91 4.75 10.14
N ASP A 97 3.31 4.31 8.95
CA ASP A 97 3.68 2.93 8.71
C ASP A 97 4.85 2.52 9.60
N ALA A 98 4.75 1.36 10.24
CA ALA A 98 5.82 0.79 11.05
C ALA A 98 6.42 -0.44 10.37
N TYR A 99 7.76 -0.53 10.37
CA TYR A 99 8.52 -1.67 9.87
C TYR A 99 9.24 -2.37 11.01
N PHE A 100 9.20 -3.69 11.04
CA PHE A 100 9.80 -4.49 12.11
C PHE A 100 10.21 -5.89 11.63
N PRO A 101 11.20 -6.52 12.28
CA PRO A 101 11.79 -7.77 11.81
C PRO A 101 11.06 -9.04 12.27
N ALA A 102 10.28 -8.98 13.33
CA ALA A 102 9.64 -10.15 13.93
C ALA A 102 8.25 -9.86 14.45
N ILE A 103 7.39 -10.88 14.46
CA ILE A 103 6.06 -10.85 15.10
C ILE A 103 6.21 -11.31 16.53
N GLU A 104 6.23 -10.36 17.47
CA GLU A 104 6.23 -10.66 18.91
C GLU A 104 5.84 -9.44 19.73
N GLY A 105 5.19 -9.69 20.86
CA GLY A 105 4.90 -8.64 21.84
C GLY A 105 3.90 -7.58 21.35
N GLU A 106 4.25 -6.32 21.57
CA GLU A 106 3.39 -5.17 21.29
C GLU A 106 4.06 -4.20 20.31
N LEU A 107 3.27 -3.68 19.38
CA LEU A 107 3.66 -2.62 18.45
C LEU A 107 2.79 -1.38 18.70
N VAL A 108 3.43 -0.25 18.94
CA VAL A 108 2.73 1.03 19.09
C VAL A 108 2.88 1.83 17.79
N LEU A 109 1.76 2.03 17.08
CA LEU A 109 1.71 2.89 15.90
C LEU A 109 1.60 4.34 16.32
N GLN A 110 2.41 5.20 15.68
CA GLN A 110 2.39 6.64 15.91
C GLN A 110 1.35 7.30 14.99
N PRO A 111 0.50 8.19 15.49
CA PRO A 111 -0.42 8.95 14.66
C PRO A 111 0.37 9.83 13.68
N MET A 112 -0.18 10.02 12.49
CA MET A 112 0.35 10.95 11.51
C MET A 112 0.23 12.38 12.01
N THR A 113 1.18 13.23 11.63
CA THR A 113 0.98 14.69 11.75
C THR A 113 -0.14 15.13 10.79
N PRO A 114 -0.73 16.34 10.98
CA PRO A 114 -1.72 16.85 10.03
C PRO A 114 -1.23 16.84 8.59
N GLU A 115 0.02 17.21 8.35
CA GLU A 115 0.65 17.27 7.03
C GLU A 115 0.79 15.85 6.42
N GLN A 116 1.26 14.88 7.21
CA GLN A 116 1.36 13.48 6.80
C GLN A 116 -0.02 12.90 6.50
N HIS A 117 -1.02 13.25 7.30
CA HIS A 117 -2.38 12.79 7.10
C HIS A 117 -2.95 13.31 5.79
N ILE A 118 -2.80 14.61 5.51
CA ILE A 118 -3.19 15.21 4.24
C ILE A 118 -2.45 14.52 3.08
N ALA A 119 -1.13 14.33 3.19
CA ALA A 119 -0.34 13.67 2.17
C ALA A 119 -0.77 12.22 1.91
N SER A 120 -1.35 11.54 2.88
CA SER A 120 -1.83 10.16 2.78
C SER A 120 -3.20 10.01 2.10
N TYR A 121 -3.90 11.10 1.81
CA TYR A 121 -5.22 11.03 1.18
C TYR A 121 -5.17 10.35 -0.18
N PRO A 122 -6.17 9.52 -0.48
CA PRO A 122 -6.27 8.87 -1.79
C PRO A 122 -6.54 9.88 -2.89
N SER A 123 -6.20 9.50 -4.12
CA SER A 123 -6.26 10.38 -5.29
C SER A 123 -7.62 11.05 -5.51
N ASN A 124 -8.73 10.36 -5.21
CA ASN A 124 -10.07 10.92 -5.35
C ASN A 124 -10.33 12.10 -4.40
N VAL A 125 -9.75 12.08 -3.19
CA VAL A 125 -9.86 13.21 -2.25
C VAL A 125 -9.08 14.41 -2.78
N TRP A 126 -7.86 14.20 -3.28
CA TRP A 126 -7.08 15.26 -3.91
C TRP A 126 -7.80 15.87 -5.13
N LEU A 127 -8.33 15.01 -6.01
CA LEU A 127 -9.09 15.47 -7.18
C LEU A 127 -10.34 16.26 -6.81
N SER A 128 -11.00 15.91 -5.71
CA SER A 128 -12.18 16.65 -5.24
C SER A 128 -11.87 18.05 -4.74
N GLN A 129 -10.60 18.36 -4.47
CA GLN A 129 -10.14 19.67 -4.00
C GLN A 129 -9.74 20.61 -5.15
N LEU A 130 -9.65 20.10 -6.37
CA LEU A 130 -9.38 20.96 -7.53
C LEU A 130 -10.58 21.89 -7.78
N ASP A 131 -10.30 23.18 -7.79
CA ASP A 131 -11.31 24.20 -8.05
C ASP A 131 -11.40 24.49 -9.55
N PHE A 132 -12.44 24.01 -10.19
CA PHE A 132 -12.73 24.25 -11.60
C PHE A 132 -13.48 25.58 -11.84
N GLY A 133 -13.58 26.46 -10.83
CA GLY A 133 -14.25 27.75 -10.97
C GLY A 133 -15.73 27.64 -11.36
N GLY A 134 -16.38 26.51 -11.08
CA GLY A 134 -17.76 26.22 -11.50
C GLY A 134 -17.90 25.73 -12.94
N ASP A 135 -16.80 25.54 -13.69
CA ASP A 135 -16.84 24.97 -15.04
C ASP A 135 -16.97 23.43 -14.97
N GLU A 136 -18.22 22.97 -14.99
CA GLU A 136 -18.54 21.53 -14.99
C GLU A 136 -18.14 20.83 -16.30
N ALA A 137 -18.04 21.56 -17.42
CA ALA A 137 -17.60 21.00 -18.69
C ALA A 137 -16.09 20.69 -18.64
N LEU A 138 -15.29 21.65 -18.18
CA LEU A 138 -13.85 21.46 -17.97
C LEU A 138 -13.56 20.33 -16.95
N LYS A 139 -14.29 20.31 -15.84
CA LYS A 139 -14.18 19.25 -14.83
C LYS A 139 -14.45 17.87 -15.43
N LYS A 140 -15.52 17.73 -16.19
CA LYS A 140 -15.85 16.48 -16.87
C LYS A 140 -14.80 16.08 -17.90
N THR A 141 -14.33 17.05 -18.68
CA THR A 141 -13.25 16.84 -19.67
C THR A 141 -11.97 16.36 -18.98
N PHE A 142 -11.57 17.02 -17.89
CA PHE A 142 -10.42 16.61 -17.08
C PHE A 142 -10.59 15.18 -16.55
N GLN A 143 -11.71 14.87 -15.92
CA GLN A 143 -11.96 13.55 -15.35
C GLN A 143 -11.92 12.43 -16.41
N LEU A 144 -12.53 12.67 -17.56
CA LEU A 144 -12.60 11.67 -18.64
C LEU A 144 -11.25 11.45 -19.35
N ASN A 145 -10.45 12.49 -19.49
CA ASN A 145 -9.22 12.43 -20.27
C ASN A 145 -7.96 12.21 -19.43
N CYS A 146 -7.93 12.72 -18.19
CA CYS A 146 -6.74 12.61 -17.34
C CYS A 146 -6.81 11.41 -16.39
N ALA A 147 -7.98 11.01 -15.90
CA ALA A 147 -8.12 9.91 -14.96
C ALA A 147 -8.24 8.53 -15.63
N PHE A 148 -8.31 8.47 -16.96
CA PHE A 148 -8.55 7.23 -17.69
C PHE A 148 -7.37 6.27 -17.67
N CYS A 149 -6.13 6.77 -17.82
CA CYS A 149 -4.95 5.94 -17.99
C CYS A 149 -4.28 5.58 -16.66
N HIS A 150 -4.27 6.50 -15.71
CA HIS A 150 -3.69 6.29 -14.37
C HIS A 150 -4.35 7.22 -13.36
N GLN A 151 -4.18 6.91 -12.08
CA GLN A 151 -4.70 7.76 -11.02
C GLN A 151 -4.01 9.12 -11.02
N GLN A 152 -4.81 10.18 -11.17
CA GLN A 152 -4.34 11.53 -10.96
C GLN A 152 -4.14 11.78 -9.45
N ALA A 153 -3.30 12.75 -9.10
CA ALA A 153 -2.97 13.05 -7.71
C ALA A 153 -2.31 11.90 -6.93
N SER A 154 -1.67 10.95 -7.61
CA SER A 154 -0.68 10.07 -6.97
C SER A 154 0.48 10.92 -6.41
N PRO A 155 1.29 10.42 -5.47
CA PRO A 155 2.44 11.17 -4.94
C PRO A 155 3.35 11.74 -6.04
N PHE A 156 3.55 10.99 -7.11
CA PHE A 156 4.29 11.44 -8.30
C PHE A 156 3.66 12.66 -8.98
N MET A 157 2.33 12.73 -9.04
CA MET A 157 1.58 13.82 -9.69
C MET A 157 1.49 15.07 -8.80
N ARG A 158 1.67 14.94 -7.49
CA ARG A 158 1.58 16.03 -6.51
C ARG A 158 2.88 16.83 -6.34
N ASN A 159 3.72 16.88 -7.37
CA ASN A 159 4.90 17.70 -7.37
C ASN A 159 4.56 19.13 -7.83
N GLU A 160 5.13 20.12 -7.16
CA GLU A 160 5.04 21.51 -7.59
C GLU A 160 5.63 21.67 -8.99
N ARG A 161 4.85 22.24 -9.89
CA ARG A 161 5.25 22.54 -11.28
C ARG A 161 4.69 23.89 -11.70
N THR A 162 5.44 24.58 -12.53
CA THR A 162 4.93 25.77 -13.21
C THR A 162 3.89 25.39 -14.25
N GLN A 163 3.08 26.36 -14.66
CA GLN A 163 2.11 26.15 -15.74
C GLN A 163 2.77 25.62 -17.03
N GLU A 164 3.95 26.12 -17.41
CA GLU A 164 4.69 25.64 -18.59
C GLU A 164 5.11 24.17 -18.44
N GLN A 165 5.57 23.77 -17.25
CA GLN A 165 5.90 22.38 -16.97
C GLN A 165 4.67 21.48 -17.05
N TRP A 166 3.53 21.95 -16.55
CA TRP A 166 2.28 21.22 -16.69
C TRP A 166 1.83 21.11 -18.16
N LEU A 167 1.98 22.17 -18.97
CA LEU A 167 1.72 22.11 -20.40
C LEU A 167 2.55 21.02 -21.08
N SER A 168 3.85 20.97 -20.80
CA SER A 168 4.74 19.92 -21.33
C SER A 168 4.30 18.52 -20.91
N VAL A 169 3.79 18.36 -19.67
CA VAL A 169 3.24 17.08 -19.21
C VAL A 169 1.98 16.71 -19.99
N ILE A 170 1.06 17.67 -20.18
CA ILE A 170 -0.21 17.47 -20.92
C ILE A 170 0.08 17.07 -22.37
N GLU A 171 0.97 17.80 -23.06
CA GLU A 171 1.38 17.50 -24.43
C GLU A 171 1.96 16.08 -24.55
N ARG A 172 2.86 15.70 -23.62
CA ARG A 172 3.42 14.36 -23.57
C ARG A 172 2.33 13.29 -23.32
N MET A 173 1.38 13.53 -22.43
CA MET A 173 0.27 12.60 -22.21
C MET A 173 -0.59 12.45 -23.46
N ASN A 174 -0.81 13.50 -24.21
CA ASN A 174 -1.52 13.44 -25.50
C ASN A 174 -0.76 12.61 -26.54
N THR A 175 0.58 12.63 -26.56
CA THR A 175 1.37 11.73 -27.43
C THR A 175 1.23 10.25 -27.03
N TYR A 176 0.92 9.94 -25.78
CA TYR A 176 0.66 8.59 -25.29
C TYR A 176 -0.80 8.14 -25.45
N GLY A 177 -1.64 8.93 -26.10
CA GLY A 177 -3.02 8.61 -26.38
C GLY A 177 -4.05 9.34 -25.51
N GLY A 178 -3.61 10.28 -24.69
CA GLY A 178 -4.50 11.25 -24.02
C GLY A 178 -5.28 12.03 -25.06
N ARG A 179 -6.48 12.48 -24.69
CA ARG A 179 -7.40 13.18 -25.62
C ARG A 179 -7.89 14.50 -25.06
N LEU A 180 -7.08 15.13 -24.20
CA LEU A 180 -7.45 16.47 -23.72
C LEU A 180 -7.47 17.42 -24.92
N PRO A 181 -8.59 18.15 -25.17
CA PRO A 181 -8.66 19.12 -26.25
C PRO A 181 -7.59 20.20 -26.12
N ALA A 182 -7.01 20.63 -27.23
CA ALA A 182 -5.94 21.63 -27.23
C ALA A 182 -6.37 22.96 -26.58
N ASP A 183 -7.63 23.34 -26.76
CA ASP A 183 -8.21 24.56 -26.19
C ASP A 183 -8.25 24.52 -24.64
N ASP A 184 -8.31 23.32 -24.05
CA ASP A 184 -8.36 23.14 -22.59
C ASP A 184 -6.95 23.04 -21.94
N HIS A 185 -5.87 22.90 -22.72
CA HIS A 185 -4.51 22.68 -22.20
C HIS A 185 -4.06 23.77 -21.24
N GLN A 186 -4.24 25.04 -21.62
CA GLN A 186 -3.81 26.19 -20.83
C GLN A 186 -4.55 26.26 -19.49
N GLU A 187 -5.87 26.06 -19.53
CA GLU A 187 -6.71 26.14 -18.35
C GLU A 187 -6.44 24.98 -17.40
N VAL A 188 -6.29 23.76 -17.92
CA VAL A 188 -5.92 22.60 -17.09
C VAL A 188 -4.54 22.76 -16.50
N ALA A 189 -3.55 23.27 -17.26
CA ALA A 189 -2.22 23.52 -16.72
C ALA A 189 -2.21 24.56 -15.60
N ARG A 190 -3.02 25.62 -15.73
CA ARG A 190 -3.22 26.65 -14.70
C ARG A 190 -3.89 26.08 -13.45
N LEU A 191 -4.85 25.19 -13.63
CA LEU A 191 -5.58 24.55 -12.55
C LEU A 191 -4.70 23.59 -11.72
N LEU A 192 -3.69 23.00 -12.33
CA LEU A 192 -2.78 22.03 -11.71
C LEU A 192 -1.55 22.70 -11.05
N GLN A 193 -1.32 23.98 -11.30
CA GLN A 193 -0.22 24.75 -10.71
C GLN A 193 -0.46 25.00 -9.20
#